data_2242a13eb1de5a993c0fa14b0e611c93
#
_entry.id   2242a13eb1de5a993c0fa14b0e611c93
#
_cell.length_a   1.000
_cell.length_b   1.000
_cell.length_c   1.000
_cell.angle_alpha   90.00
_cell.angle_beta   90.00
_cell.angle_gamma   90.00
#
_symmetry.space_group_name_H-M   'P 1'
#
loop_
_entity.id
_entity.type
_entity.pdbx_description
1 polymer ?
#
loop_
_entity_poly.entity_id
_entity_poly.type
_entity_poly.pdbx_seq_one_letter_code
_entity_poly.pdbx_strand_id
1 'polypeptide(L)'
;MSPLRYWHSHLLQVPYPTMNDYAHTSSGIPLKPVYGPEDRAVEPPAPGAFPFTRGNYATGYRGRLWTLRQYSGFGTAEDSNRRYRYLLDQGGTGLSVALDLPTQCGYDSDDPEVSEEVGRVGVAVDTLADAEVLFDGIPLDRISTSFTINGTAAILLAFYVAAAENRGVPRAKLTGTIQNDILKEYASRGTWIWPPEPSLRLIADTIEFCAAEVPRFNAISVAGAHFRDAGANAVQEMAFTLADGVTYVDTVLARGRMTIDQFAPQVSFFFYTHGDFFEEIAKYRAGRRRWATIVRERYGAGSDKAAMFRFGCVAGGASLYAPQARNNTVRIAYEALASVLGGVQSMFTAAWDEPFALPSEESATLALRTQQILAHETGVARVADPLGGSYFVEALTDATEERIVEVMADLEAHGGMVRAIEDGYLQGLIADEAYRTHQEVEAGTRPVVGVNRFVDADEPPPDIATYELDAKGREVQLKRLARVKAERDPAAVRARLADLARAAEGDDNLMGPLVDCANAYCTVGEITGALKEVWGEFQQPVVF
;
A
#
# COMPACT_ATOMS: atom_id res chain seq x y z
N MET A 1 -11.27 59.62 1.41
CA MET A 1 -12.09 58.81 2.31
C MET A 1 -12.18 57.43 1.71
N SER A 2 -11.48 56.48 2.30
CA SER A 2 -11.22 55.16 1.75
C SER A 2 -12.33 54.17 2.16
N PRO A 3 -12.84 53.29 1.24
CA PRO A 3 -13.91 52.31 1.56
C PRO A 3 -13.33 50.93 1.96
N LEU A 4 -12.31 50.92 2.82
CA LEU A 4 -11.59 49.67 3.23
C LEU A 4 -11.91 49.27 4.69
N ARG A 5 -13.11 49.53 5.21
CA ARG A 5 -13.48 49.18 6.59
C ARG A 5 -14.71 48.30 6.75
N TYR A 6 -15.09 47.48 5.78
CA TYR A 6 -16.32 46.67 5.90
C TYR A 6 -16.17 45.16 5.74
N TRP A 7 -14.94 44.61 5.74
CA TRP A 7 -14.74 43.16 5.58
C TRP A 7 -14.13 42.45 6.81
N HIS A 8 -14.11 43.10 7.98
CA HIS A 8 -13.45 42.57 9.19
C HIS A 8 -14.40 41.96 10.26
N SER A 9 -15.65 41.63 9.95
CA SER A 9 -16.58 41.20 11.01
C SER A 9 -17.40 39.93 10.76
N HIS A 10 -17.07 39.10 9.81
CA HIS A 10 -17.78 37.81 9.61
C HIS A 10 -16.86 36.61 9.33
N LEU A 11 -15.63 36.61 9.79
CA LEU A 11 -15.02 35.34 10.16
C LEU A 11 -15.76 34.90 11.42
N LEU A 12 -16.76 34.03 11.26
CA LEU A 12 -17.35 33.26 12.35
C LEU A 12 -16.18 32.68 13.13
N GLN A 13 -15.90 33.25 14.31
CA GLN A 13 -15.07 32.59 15.30
C GLN A 13 -15.88 31.36 15.71
N VAL A 14 -15.68 30.27 14.96
CA VAL A 14 -16.11 28.96 15.44
C VAL A 14 -15.43 28.82 16.80
N PRO A 15 -16.18 28.73 17.91
CA PRO A 15 -15.56 28.64 19.23
C PRO A 15 -14.53 27.55 19.24
N TYR A 16 -13.43 27.75 19.99
CA TYR A 16 -12.45 26.66 20.19
C TYR A 16 -13.23 25.43 20.65
N PRO A 17 -12.99 24.24 20.01
CA PRO A 17 -13.65 23.03 20.46
C PRO A 17 -13.39 22.87 21.96
N THR A 18 -14.45 22.63 22.73
CA THR A 18 -14.32 22.33 24.15
C THR A 18 -13.73 20.93 24.31
N MET A 19 -13.21 20.60 25.50
CA MET A 19 -12.71 19.24 25.77
C MET A 19 -13.73 18.13 25.49
N ASN A 20 -15.03 18.45 25.52
CA ASN A 20 -16.13 17.54 25.21
C ASN A 20 -16.26 17.26 23.69
N ASP A 21 -15.75 18.14 22.83
CA ASP A 21 -15.80 17.97 21.38
C ASP A 21 -14.78 16.92 20.88
N TYR A 22 -13.84 16.51 21.75
CA TYR A 22 -12.85 15.45 21.49
C TYR A 22 -13.17 14.14 22.24
N ALA A 23 -14.43 13.90 22.54
CA ALA A 23 -14.86 12.72 23.29
C ALA A 23 -14.84 11.41 22.46
N HIS A 24 -14.38 11.46 21.22
CA HIS A 24 -14.32 10.29 20.30
C HIS A 24 -13.06 10.35 19.45
N THR A 25 -12.59 9.16 19.03
CA THR A 25 -11.58 9.04 17.98
C THR A 25 -12.14 9.41 16.61
N SER A 26 -11.29 9.46 15.59
CA SER A 26 -11.71 9.74 14.22
C SER A 26 -12.68 8.69 13.64
N SER A 27 -12.66 7.46 14.15
CA SER A 27 -13.61 6.39 13.83
C SER A 27 -14.84 6.34 14.75
N GLY A 28 -15.01 7.32 15.64
CA GLY A 28 -16.16 7.43 16.52
C GLY A 28 -16.09 6.56 17.78
N ILE A 29 -14.93 6.04 18.19
CA ILE A 29 -14.75 5.30 19.44
C ILE A 29 -14.79 6.28 20.61
N PRO A 30 -15.68 6.12 21.62
CA PRO A 30 -15.79 7.03 22.75
C PRO A 30 -14.52 7.06 23.61
N LEU A 31 -14.13 8.24 24.04
CA LEU A 31 -12.95 8.46 24.89
C LEU A 31 -13.35 8.97 26.28
N LYS A 32 -12.71 8.45 27.33
CA LYS A 32 -12.81 8.99 28.68
C LYS A 32 -11.77 10.08 28.87
N PRO A 33 -12.04 11.09 29.73
CA PRO A 33 -11.03 12.10 30.07
C PRO A 33 -9.80 11.52 30.80
N VAL A 34 -9.96 10.41 31.52
CA VAL A 34 -8.90 9.72 32.29
C VAL A 34 -9.13 8.22 32.24
N TYR A 35 -8.06 7.48 32.11
CA TYR A 35 -8.04 6.02 32.15
C TYR A 35 -7.23 5.52 33.35
N GLY A 36 -7.74 4.49 34.03
CA GLY A 36 -7.14 3.86 35.21
C GLY A 36 -6.93 2.35 35.04
N PRO A 37 -6.45 1.68 36.10
CA PRO A 37 -6.24 0.22 36.06
C PRO A 37 -7.48 -0.60 35.67
N GLU A 38 -8.66 -0.10 36.02
CA GLU A 38 -9.96 -0.70 35.73
C GLU A 38 -10.34 -0.72 34.25
N ASP A 39 -9.73 0.14 33.46
CA ASP A 39 -10.01 0.27 32.01
C ASP A 39 -9.22 -0.73 31.17
N ARG A 40 -8.22 -1.40 31.77
CA ARG A 40 -7.44 -2.44 31.10
C ARG A 40 -8.01 -3.82 31.46
N ALA A 41 -8.64 -4.48 30.46
CA ALA A 41 -9.27 -5.77 30.69
C ALA A 41 -8.27 -6.88 31.05
N VAL A 42 -7.18 -6.98 30.30
CA VAL A 42 -6.13 -8.02 30.48
C VAL A 42 -4.77 -7.42 30.21
N GLU A 43 -3.74 -7.87 30.93
CA GLU A 43 -2.36 -7.52 30.60
C GLU A 43 -1.94 -8.23 29.31
N PRO A 44 -1.49 -7.50 28.27
CA PRO A 44 -1.09 -8.13 27.03
C PRO A 44 0.17 -8.97 27.21
N PRO A 45 0.33 -10.09 26.52
CA PRO A 45 1.54 -10.90 26.52
C PRO A 45 2.79 -10.08 26.18
N ALA A 46 3.97 -10.60 26.56
CA ALA A 46 5.24 -9.95 26.25
C ALA A 46 5.42 -9.71 24.72
N PRO A 47 6.21 -8.70 24.31
CA PRO A 47 6.55 -8.51 22.90
C PRO A 47 7.08 -9.81 22.26
N GLY A 48 6.61 -10.14 21.05
CA GLY A 48 6.96 -11.35 20.32
C GLY A 48 6.19 -12.61 20.74
N ALA A 49 5.32 -12.54 21.76
CA ALA A 49 4.45 -13.64 22.15
C ALA A 49 3.07 -13.50 21.51
N PHE A 50 2.47 -14.65 21.12
CA PHE A 50 1.09 -14.72 20.60
C PHE A 50 0.12 -14.07 21.60
N PRO A 51 -0.87 -13.31 21.13
CA PRO A 51 -1.26 -12.96 19.77
C PRO A 51 -0.55 -11.70 19.20
N PHE A 52 0.66 -11.42 19.62
CA PHE A 52 1.55 -10.38 19.10
C PHE A 52 1.06 -8.93 19.28
N THR A 53 0.17 -8.66 20.19
CA THR A 53 -0.38 -7.31 20.46
C THR A 53 0.74 -6.28 20.61
N ARG A 54 1.81 -6.63 21.32
CA ARG A 54 2.96 -5.78 21.61
C ARG A 54 4.10 -5.84 20.57
N GLY A 55 3.84 -6.41 19.40
CA GLY A 55 4.79 -6.53 18.29
C GLY A 55 5.19 -7.95 17.95
N ASN A 56 5.58 -8.17 16.69
CA ASN A 56 5.94 -9.50 16.17
C ASN A 56 7.24 -10.07 16.75
N TYR A 57 8.12 -9.23 17.28
CA TYR A 57 9.48 -9.63 17.71
C TYR A 57 9.76 -9.20 19.14
N ALA A 58 10.33 -10.11 19.95
CA ALA A 58 10.62 -9.86 21.37
C ALA A 58 11.56 -8.66 21.60
N THR A 59 12.48 -8.42 20.68
CA THR A 59 13.45 -7.33 20.79
C THR A 59 13.00 -6.02 20.12
N GLY A 60 11.86 -6.07 19.41
CA GLY A 60 11.41 -4.93 18.62
C GLY A 60 12.52 -4.41 17.69
N TYR A 61 12.64 -3.10 17.58
CA TYR A 61 13.64 -2.44 16.71
C TYR A 61 15.09 -2.56 17.22
N ARG A 62 15.32 -3.00 18.45
CA ARG A 62 16.69 -3.32 18.92
C ARG A 62 17.32 -4.47 18.13
N GLY A 63 16.49 -5.40 17.63
CA GLY A 63 16.96 -6.49 16.78
C GLY A 63 17.16 -6.06 15.33
N ARG A 64 16.21 -5.28 14.82
CA ARG A 64 16.25 -4.75 13.46
C ARG A 64 15.31 -3.56 13.34
N LEU A 65 15.79 -2.45 12.80
CA LEU A 65 14.99 -1.30 12.43
C LEU A 65 13.99 -1.67 11.30
N TRP A 66 12.97 -0.86 11.14
CA TRP A 66 12.11 -0.95 9.96
C TRP A 66 12.90 -0.65 8.68
N THR A 67 12.44 -1.16 7.55
CA THR A 67 13.03 -0.84 6.26
C THR A 67 12.65 0.59 5.89
N LEU A 68 13.67 1.44 5.70
CA LEU A 68 13.50 2.82 5.27
C LEU A 68 13.36 2.83 3.74
N ARG A 69 12.19 3.27 3.25
CA ARG A 69 11.87 3.35 1.83
C ARG A 69 11.44 4.77 1.46
N GLN A 70 11.60 5.08 0.18
CA GLN A 70 10.92 6.18 -0.47
C GLN A 70 10.20 5.64 -1.71
N TYR A 71 8.93 6.03 -1.88
CA TYR A 71 8.14 5.68 -3.04
C TYR A 71 8.66 6.49 -4.23
N SER A 72 9.05 5.83 -5.30
CA SER A 72 9.64 6.50 -6.45
C SER A 72 9.45 5.67 -7.71
N GLY A 73 9.23 6.38 -8.80
CA GLY A 73 9.09 5.90 -10.15
C GLY A 73 8.49 7.02 -10.98
N PHE A 74 9.13 7.38 -12.09
CA PHE A 74 8.65 8.40 -13.01
C PHE A 74 9.45 8.32 -14.31
N GLY A 75 8.86 8.84 -15.38
CA GLY A 75 9.54 8.97 -16.66
C GLY A 75 10.03 7.63 -17.21
N THR A 76 11.28 7.58 -17.59
CA THR A 76 11.91 6.38 -18.16
C THR A 76 12.46 5.45 -17.09
N ALA A 77 12.76 4.21 -17.49
CA ALA A 77 13.44 3.24 -16.63
C ALA A 77 14.83 3.76 -16.17
N GLU A 78 15.54 4.51 -17.03
CA GLU A 78 16.82 5.14 -16.69
C GLU A 78 16.67 6.25 -15.63
N ASP A 79 15.64 7.10 -15.75
CA ASP A 79 15.36 8.16 -14.79
C ASP A 79 15.07 7.56 -13.42
N SER A 80 14.21 6.57 -13.38
CA SER A 80 13.85 5.85 -12.16
C SER A 80 15.04 5.08 -11.57
N ASN A 81 15.88 4.44 -12.40
CA ASN A 81 17.11 3.80 -11.94
C ASN A 81 18.06 4.80 -11.25
N ARG A 82 18.29 5.98 -11.87
CA ARG A 82 19.11 7.04 -11.26
C ARG A 82 18.55 7.47 -9.90
N ARG A 83 17.23 7.65 -9.80
CA ARG A 83 16.58 8.02 -8.54
C ARG A 83 16.72 6.92 -7.49
N TYR A 84 16.55 5.65 -7.85
CA TYR A 84 16.73 4.54 -6.90
C TYR A 84 18.15 4.49 -6.35
N ARG A 85 19.15 4.61 -7.20
CA ARG A 85 20.56 4.65 -6.77
C ARG A 85 20.83 5.85 -5.86
N TYR A 86 20.32 7.03 -6.21
CA TYR A 86 20.41 8.21 -5.35
C TYR A 86 19.81 7.96 -3.96
N LEU A 87 18.59 7.42 -3.87
CA LEU A 87 17.94 7.17 -2.58
C LEU A 87 18.68 6.12 -1.73
N LEU A 88 19.25 5.10 -2.37
CA LEU A 88 20.10 4.12 -1.69
C LEU A 88 21.39 4.79 -1.16
N ASP A 89 22.02 5.67 -1.92
CA ASP A 89 23.20 6.44 -1.51
C ASP A 89 22.87 7.42 -0.36
N GLN A 90 21.64 7.91 -0.26
CA GLN A 90 21.15 8.70 0.88
C GLN A 90 20.81 7.88 2.13
N GLY A 91 21.01 6.56 2.09
CA GLY A 91 20.80 5.66 3.24
C GLY A 91 19.43 4.99 3.28
N GLY A 92 18.68 4.98 2.18
CA GLY A 92 17.54 4.09 2.00
C GLY A 92 17.99 2.63 2.07
N THR A 93 17.17 1.75 2.68
CA THR A 93 17.52 0.34 2.85
C THR A 93 16.65 -0.61 2.02
N GLY A 94 15.77 -0.06 1.21
CA GLY A 94 14.93 -0.80 0.26
C GLY A 94 14.34 0.12 -0.79
N LEU A 95 13.86 -0.45 -1.88
CA LEU A 95 13.20 0.25 -2.96
C LEU A 95 11.67 0.12 -2.85
N SER A 96 10.96 1.15 -3.31
CA SER A 96 9.52 1.10 -3.55
C SER A 96 9.24 1.63 -4.96
N VAL A 97 8.83 0.72 -5.85
CA VAL A 97 8.67 0.98 -7.29
C VAL A 97 7.26 1.47 -7.57
N ALA A 98 7.15 2.69 -8.08
CA ALA A 98 5.92 3.26 -8.61
C ALA A 98 5.86 2.99 -10.12
N LEU A 99 4.80 2.37 -10.59
CA LEU A 99 4.54 2.07 -12.01
C LEU A 99 3.45 2.99 -12.55
N ASP A 100 3.55 3.37 -13.81
CA ASP A 100 2.56 4.23 -14.43
C ASP A 100 1.20 3.54 -14.64
N LEU A 101 0.17 4.30 -14.94
CA LEU A 101 -1.18 3.77 -15.12
C LEU A 101 -1.29 2.79 -16.29
N PRO A 102 -0.68 3.03 -17.47
CA PRO A 102 -0.68 2.05 -18.55
C PRO A 102 -0.16 0.68 -18.12
N THR A 103 1.01 0.63 -17.48
CA THR A 103 1.59 -0.61 -16.92
C THR A 103 0.65 -1.28 -15.92
N GLN A 104 0.00 -0.51 -15.04
CA GLN A 104 -0.91 -1.03 -14.03
C GLN A 104 -2.20 -1.61 -14.63
N CYS A 105 -2.71 -1.01 -15.72
CA CYS A 105 -3.93 -1.41 -16.41
C CYS A 105 -3.69 -2.40 -17.54
N GLY A 106 -2.45 -2.81 -17.79
CA GLY A 106 -2.13 -3.84 -18.78
C GLY A 106 -2.06 -3.34 -20.21
N TYR A 107 -1.71 -2.06 -20.42
CA TYR A 107 -1.48 -1.46 -21.72
C TYR A 107 0.00 -1.29 -22.01
N ASP A 108 0.37 -1.39 -23.28
CA ASP A 108 1.70 -1.00 -23.76
C ASP A 108 1.78 0.52 -23.96
N SER A 109 2.96 1.09 -23.83
CA SER A 109 3.18 2.54 -24.00
C SER A 109 2.85 3.07 -25.39
N ASP A 110 2.78 2.22 -26.42
CA ASP A 110 2.42 2.60 -27.80
C ASP A 110 0.92 2.50 -28.09
N ASP A 111 0.10 2.14 -27.10
CA ASP A 111 -1.35 2.19 -27.22
C ASP A 111 -1.82 3.67 -27.26
N PRO A 112 -2.59 4.07 -28.27
CA PRO A 112 -3.05 5.44 -28.41
C PRO A 112 -3.99 5.92 -27.28
N GLU A 113 -4.72 5.01 -26.63
CA GLU A 113 -5.68 5.35 -25.56
C GLU A 113 -4.99 5.84 -24.27
N VAL A 114 -3.74 5.42 -24.05
CA VAL A 114 -3.01 5.73 -22.80
C VAL A 114 -1.86 6.71 -23.00
N SER A 115 -1.72 7.28 -24.18
CA SER A 115 -0.56 8.07 -24.59
C SER A 115 -0.17 9.21 -23.65
N GLU A 116 -1.15 9.84 -22.98
CA GLU A 116 -0.93 10.97 -22.06
C GLU A 116 -0.50 10.54 -20.65
N GLU A 117 -0.60 9.25 -20.31
CA GLU A 117 -0.31 8.72 -18.98
C GLU A 117 1.03 7.99 -18.90
N VAL A 118 1.70 7.76 -20.04
CA VAL A 118 2.98 7.04 -20.11
C VAL A 118 4.06 7.77 -19.31
N GLY A 119 4.59 7.12 -18.28
CA GLY A 119 5.67 7.64 -17.43
C GLY A 119 5.26 8.78 -16.49
N ARG A 120 3.98 9.15 -16.39
CA ARG A 120 3.51 10.35 -15.69
C ARG A 120 3.53 10.23 -14.18
N VAL A 121 2.87 9.21 -13.62
CA VAL A 121 2.74 8.99 -12.17
C VAL A 121 3.51 7.77 -11.67
N GLY A 122 4.38 7.26 -12.51
CA GLY A 122 5.21 6.08 -12.26
C GLY A 122 6.11 5.80 -13.45
N VAL A 123 6.95 4.79 -13.37
CA VAL A 123 7.79 4.35 -14.47
C VAL A 123 7.01 3.43 -15.42
N ALA A 124 7.14 3.67 -16.73
CA ALA A 124 6.61 2.79 -17.74
C ALA A 124 7.45 1.51 -17.86
N VAL A 125 6.79 0.34 -17.87
CA VAL A 125 7.43 -0.97 -18.04
C VAL A 125 6.58 -1.80 -19.01
N ASP A 126 7.02 -1.87 -20.26
CA ASP A 126 6.33 -2.64 -21.29
C ASP A 126 6.84 -4.07 -21.41
N THR A 127 8.13 -4.27 -21.17
CA THR A 127 8.83 -5.54 -21.41
C THR A 127 9.91 -5.83 -20.37
N LEU A 128 10.48 -7.04 -20.43
CA LEU A 128 11.67 -7.40 -19.66
C LEU A 128 12.84 -6.42 -19.86
N ALA A 129 13.00 -5.83 -21.06
CA ALA A 129 14.08 -4.88 -21.34
C ALA A 129 13.99 -3.62 -20.47
N ASP A 130 12.78 -3.17 -20.14
CA ASP A 130 12.56 -2.04 -19.22
C ASP A 130 12.95 -2.43 -17.79
N ALA A 131 12.60 -3.63 -17.34
CA ALA A 131 12.97 -4.14 -16.03
C ALA A 131 14.49 -4.31 -15.89
N GLU A 132 15.18 -4.77 -16.93
CA GLU A 132 16.64 -4.89 -16.95
C GLU A 132 17.32 -3.53 -16.77
N VAL A 133 16.83 -2.48 -17.45
CA VAL A 133 17.34 -1.10 -17.29
C VAL A 133 16.98 -0.53 -15.92
N LEU A 134 15.75 -0.74 -15.48
CA LEU A 134 15.23 -0.22 -14.20
C LEU A 134 16.08 -0.68 -13.01
N PHE A 135 16.56 -1.92 -13.05
CA PHE A 135 17.34 -2.50 -11.96
C PHE A 135 18.85 -2.56 -12.25
N ASP A 136 19.34 -1.95 -13.33
CA ASP A 136 20.76 -1.98 -13.65
C ASP A 136 21.63 -1.41 -12.51
N GLY A 137 22.70 -2.13 -12.17
CA GLY A 137 23.63 -1.77 -11.09
C GLY A 137 23.06 -1.88 -9.66
N ILE A 138 21.80 -2.30 -9.47
CA ILE A 138 21.18 -2.50 -8.14
C ILE A 138 21.42 -3.94 -7.68
N PRO A 139 21.96 -4.18 -6.45
CA PRO A 139 22.24 -5.52 -5.94
C PRO A 139 20.95 -6.19 -5.43
N LEU A 140 20.20 -6.86 -6.32
CA LEU A 140 18.87 -7.45 -6.05
C LEU A 140 18.90 -8.57 -4.99
N ASP A 141 20.05 -9.19 -4.73
CA ASP A 141 20.25 -10.17 -3.67
C ASP A 141 20.40 -9.57 -2.27
N ARG A 142 20.55 -8.24 -2.16
CA ARG A 142 20.79 -7.49 -0.91
C ARG A 142 19.74 -6.46 -0.61
N ILE A 143 19.09 -5.90 -1.62
CA ILE A 143 18.08 -4.85 -1.49
C ILE A 143 16.68 -5.48 -1.55
N SER A 144 15.83 -5.10 -0.60
CA SER A 144 14.41 -5.48 -0.62
C SER A 144 13.66 -4.55 -1.57
N THR A 145 13.01 -5.10 -2.59
CA THR A 145 12.23 -4.33 -3.58
C THR A 145 10.73 -4.49 -3.34
N SER A 146 10.01 -3.39 -3.20
CA SER A 146 8.55 -3.37 -3.08
C SER A 146 7.93 -2.84 -4.37
N PHE A 147 6.83 -3.47 -4.82
CA PHE A 147 6.09 -3.07 -6.01
C PHE A 147 4.65 -2.74 -5.63
N THR A 148 4.23 -1.51 -5.94
CA THR A 148 2.83 -1.09 -5.79
C THR A 148 2.11 -1.34 -7.11
N ILE A 149 1.68 -2.58 -7.32
CA ILE A 149 1.00 -3.02 -8.53
C ILE A 149 0.06 -4.17 -8.24
N ASN A 150 -1.06 -4.26 -8.94
CA ASN A 150 -2.15 -5.18 -8.67
C ASN A 150 -2.63 -5.94 -9.90
N GLY A 151 -3.35 -5.33 -10.84
CA GLY A 151 -3.86 -6.01 -12.02
C GLY A 151 -2.78 -6.80 -12.77
N THR A 152 -1.65 -6.18 -13.05
CA THR A 152 -0.50 -6.80 -13.76
C THR A 152 0.60 -7.32 -12.83
N ALA A 153 0.33 -7.49 -11.54
CA ALA A 153 1.34 -7.86 -10.54
C ALA A 153 2.12 -9.13 -10.90
N ALA A 154 1.44 -10.19 -11.33
CA ALA A 154 2.08 -11.45 -11.71
C ALA A 154 3.02 -11.28 -12.92
N ILE A 155 2.64 -10.43 -13.88
CA ILE A 155 3.46 -10.11 -15.07
C ILE A 155 4.74 -9.38 -14.64
N LEU A 156 4.62 -8.36 -13.80
CA LEU A 156 5.76 -7.58 -13.31
C LEU A 156 6.67 -8.42 -12.40
N LEU A 157 6.12 -9.34 -11.61
CA LEU A 157 6.92 -10.29 -10.85
C LEU A 157 7.71 -11.23 -11.77
N ALA A 158 7.11 -11.69 -12.87
CA ALA A 158 7.79 -12.51 -13.86
C ALA A 158 8.95 -11.73 -14.53
N PHE A 159 8.74 -10.47 -14.89
CA PHE A 159 9.82 -9.61 -15.41
C PHE A 159 10.93 -9.39 -14.39
N TYR A 160 10.60 -9.16 -13.13
CA TYR A 160 11.58 -8.98 -12.05
C TYR A 160 12.42 -10.23 -11.81
N VAL A 161 11.78 -11.40 -11.79
CA VAL A 161 12.48 -12.70 -11.66
C VAL A 161 13.40 -12.94 -12.85
N ALA A 162 12.90 -12.77 -14.08
CA ALA A 162 13.69 -12.94 -15.30
C ALA A 162 14.89 -11.97 -15.36
N ALA A 163 14.68 -10.69 -15.04
CA ALA A 163 15.75 -9.68 -15.00
C ALA A 163 16.83 -10.02 -13.95
N ALA A 164 16.46 -10.57 -12.82
CA ALA A 164 17.40 -11.03 -11.80
C ALA A 164 18.21 -12.23 -12.27
N GLU A 165 17.56 -13.24 -12.86
CA GLU A 165 18.21 -14.45 -13.38
C GLU A 165 19.16 -14.15 -14.53
N ASN A 166 18.79 -13.26 -15.45
CA ASN A 166 19.66 -12.79 -16.55
C ASN A 166 20.94 -12.12 -16.03
N ARG A 167 20.91 -11.60 -14.79
CA ARG A 167 22.07 -11.03 -14.09
C ARG A 167 22.78 -12.00 -13.16
N GLY A 168 22.42 -13.29 -13.19
CA GLY A 168 23.02 -14.35 -12.37
C GLY A 168 22.58 -14.31 -10.90
N VAL A 169 21.49 -13.61 -10.56
CA VAL A 169 20.90 -13.61 -9.22
C VAL A 169 19.81 -14.68 -9.14
N PRO A 170 20.01 -15.77 -8.38
CA PRO A 170 18.99 -16.81 -8.23
C PRO A 170 17.70 -16.24 -7.60
N ARG A 171 16.53 -16.63 -8.12
CA ARG A 171 15.23 -16.20 -7.63
C ARG A 171 15.03 -16.45 -6.13
N ALA A 172 15.58 -17.51 -5.59
CA ALA A 172 15.52 -17.84 -4.16
C ALA A 172 16.25 -16.82 -3.24
N LYS A 173 17.10 -15.93 -3.80
CA LYS A 173 17.75 -14.86 -3.06
C LYS A 173 16.98 -13.54 -3.08
N LEU A 174 15.99 -13.39 -3.96
CA LEU A 174 15.20 -12.19 -4.07
C LEU A 174 14.43 -11.95 -2.78
N THR A 175 14.46 -10.69 -2.31
CA THR A 175 13.71 -10.23 -1.14
C THR A 175 12.88 -9.03 -1.53
N GLY A 176 11.64 -9.00 -1.07
CA GLY A 176 10.76 -7.89 -1.43
C GLY A 176 9.31 -8.20 -1.14
N THR A 177 8.47 -7.44 -1.79
CA THR A 177 7.01 -7.54 -1.67
C THR A 177 6.39 -7.07 -2.97
N ILE A 178 5.37 -7.78 -3.45
CA ILE A 178 4.48 -7.26 -4.48
C ILE A 178 3.10 -7.06 -3.86
N GLN A 179 2.42 -5.95 -4.19
CA GLN A 179 1.13 -5.64 -3.56
C GLN A 179 0.09 -6.71 -3.94
N ASN A 180 -0.16 -6.92 -5.22
CA ASN A 180 -0.94 -8.05 -5.72
C ASN A 180 -2.30 -8.22 -5.03
N ASP A 181 -2.92 -7.09 -4.64
CA ASP A 181 -4.20 -7.02 -3.95
C ASP A 181 -5.27 -6.47 -4.90
N ILE A 182 -6.01 -7.37 -5.53
CA ILE A 182 -6.98 -6.98 -6.56
C ILE A 182 -8.33 -6.56 -5.98
N LEU A 183 -8.75 -7.09 -4.84
CA LEU A 183 -10.07 -6.80 -4.27
C LEU A 183 -10.22 -5.32 -3.94
N LYS A 184 -9.20 -4.70 -3.35
CA LYS A 184 -9.22 -3.26 -3.11
C LYS A 184 -9.25 -2.42 -4.38
N GLU A 185 -8.78 -2.94 -5.53
CA GLU A 185 -8.86 -2.22 -6.80
C GLU A 185 -10.32 -2.10 -7.26
N TYR A 186 -11.11 -3.15 -7.14
CA TYR A 186 -12.53 -3.11 -7.47
C TYR A 186 -13.32 -2.17 -6.55
N ALA A 187 -12.89 -2.04 -5.31
CA ALA A 187 -13.61 -1.26 -4.29
C ALA A 187 -13.25 0.22 -4.26
N SER A 188 -11.98 0.59 -4.53
CA SER A 188 -11.51 1.94 -4.21
C SER A 188 -10.56 2.61 -5.19
N ARG A 189 -9.77 1.85 -6.01
CA ARG A 189 -8.71 2.46 -6.82
C ARG A 189 -8.92 2.40 -8.33
N GLY A 190 -9.43 1.28 -8.86
CA GLY A 190 -9.85 1.19 -10.26
C GLY A 190 -8.84 0.66 -11.26
N THR A 191 -7.72 0.05 -10.85
CA THR A 191 -6.75 -0.56 -11.77
C THR A 191 -6.98 -2.07 -11.91
N TRP A 192 -8.21 -2.49 -12.15
CA TRP A 192 -8.60 -3.86 -12.48
C TRP A 192 -8.46 -4.13 -13.97
N ILE A 193 -8.45 -5.41 -14.35
CA ILE A 193 -8.41 -5.86 -15.75
C ILE A 193 -9.46 -6.96 -15.95
N TRP A 194 -9.31 -8.09 -15.29
CA TRP A 194 -10.15 -9.28 -15.41
C TRP A 194 -11.21 -9.34 -14.31
N PRO A 195 -12.24 -10.19 -14.44
CA PRO A 195 -13.23 -10.43 -13.38
C PRO A 195 -12.58 -10.92 -12.07
N PRO A 196 -13.29 -10.81 -10.92
CA PRO A 196 -12.75 -11.19 -9.62
C PRO A 196 -12.24 -12.64 -9.54
N GLU A 197 -12.98 -13.62 -10.07
CA GLU A 197 -12.62 -15.04 -9.96
C GLU A 197 -11.28 -15.39 -10.62
N PRO A 198 -11.01 -15.09 -11.92
CA PRO A 198 -9.71 -15.34 -12.52
C PRO A 198 -8.59 -14.48 -11.92
N SER A 199 -8.90 -13.29 -11.41
CA SER A 199 -7.93 -12.45 -10.71
C SER A 199 -7.50 -13.09 -9.38
N LEU A 200 -8.43 -13.64 -8.59
CA LEU A 200 -8.14 -14.39 -7.37
C LEU A 200 -7.33 -15.66 -7.66
N ARG A 201 -7.63 -16.34 -8.76
CA ARG A 201 -6.82 -17.49 -9.22
C ARG A 201 -5.37 -17.07 -9.48
N LEU A 202 -5.14 -15.99 -10.22
CA LEU A 202 -3.78 -15.50 -10.53
C LEU A 202 -3.01 -15.11 -9.27
N ILE A 203 -3.68 -14.54 -8.26
CA ILE A 203 -3.09 -14.25 -6.95
C ILE A 203 -2.68 -15.55 -6.25
N ALA A 204 -3.54 -16.57 -6.23
CA ALA A 204 -3.21 -17.87 -5.65
C ALA A 204 -2.01 -18.51 -6.37
N ASP A 205 -1.96 -18.44 -7.71
CA ASP A 205 -0.81 -18.91 -8.50
C ASP A 205 0.49 -18.19 -8.10
N THR A 206 0.43 -16.87 -7.90
CA THR A 206 1.57 -16.07 -7.46
C THR A 206 2.04 -16.46 -6.05
N ILE A 207 1.09 -16.71 -5.13
CA ILE A 207 1.40 -17.16 -3.76
C ILE A 207 2.07 -18.54 -3.78
N GLU A 208 1.50 -19.50 -4.52
CA GLU A 208 2.06 -20.85 -4.66
C GLU A 208 3.48 -20.81 -5.26
N PHE A 209 3.67 -20.03 -6.33
CA PHE A 209 4.98 -19.87 -6.97
C PHE A 209 6.01 -19.25 -6.02
N CYS A 210 5.66 -18.17 -5.32
CA CYS A 210 6.59 -17.52 -4.41
C CYS A 210 6.97 -18.44 -3.25
N ALA A 211 6.03 -19.19 -2.69
CA ALA A 211 6.32 -20.13 -1.62
C ALA A 211 7.30 -21.22 -2.04
N ALA A 212 7.23 -21.68 -3.29
CA ALA A 212 8.11 -22.72 -3.82
C ALA A 212 9.46 -22.17 -4.32
N GLU A 213 9.44 -21.07 -5.10
CA GLU A 213 10.57 -20.64 -5.92
C GLU A 213 11.24 -19.36 -5.41
N VAL A 214 10.49 -18.48 -4.71
CA VAL A 214 10.99 -17.19 -4.22
C VAL A 214 10.69 -17.04 -2.71
N PRO A 215 11.19 -17.94 -1.85
CA PRO A 215 10.73 -18.12 -0.47
C PRO A 215 10.99 -16.93 0.47
N ARG A 216 11.75 -15.93 0.04
CA ARG A 216 12.06 -14.72 0.81
C ARG A 216 11.28 -13.49 0.34
N PHE A 217 10.36 -13.68 -0.60
CA PHE A 217 9.55 -12.61 -1.19
C PHE A 217 8.10 -12.70 -0.68
N ASN A 218 7.51 -11.58 -0.28
CA ASN A 218 6.10 -11.53 0.08
C ASN A 218 5.26 -11.50 -1.20
N ALA A 219 4.53 -12.57 -1.45
CA ALA A 219 3.74 -12.75 -2.66
C ALA A 219 2.52 -11.84 -2.74
N ILE A 220 2.11 -11.30 -1.58
CA ILE A 220 0.99 -10.38 -1.46
C ILE A 220 1.25 -9.40 -0.32
N SER A 221 0.77 -8.17 -0.50
CA SER A 221 0.67 -7.14 0.53
C SER A 221 -0.73 -6.56 0.49
N VAL A 222 -1.63 -7.13 1.30
CA VAL A 222 -3.04 -6.73 1.37
C VAL A 222 -3.11 -5.28 1.82
N ALA A 223 -3.74 -4.41 1.03
CA ALA A 223 -3.51 -2.97 1.10
C ALA A 223 -4.74 -2.17 1.51
N GLY A 224 -4.88 -1.89 2.80
CA GLY A 224 -5.88 -0.98 3.34
C GLY A 224 -5.69 0.49 2.96
N ALA A 225 -4.46 0.86 2.60
CA ALA A 225 -4.11 2.24 2.27
C ALA A 225 -5.06 2.90 1.26
N HIS A 226 -5.49 2.18 0.22
CA HIS A 226 -6.38 2.75 -0.79
C HIS A 226 -7.83 2.88 -0.32
N PHE A 227 -8.30 2.02 0.59
CA PHE A 227 -9.58 2.24 1.29
C PHE A 227 -9.54 3.54 2.10
N ARG A 228 -8.39 3.78 2.76
CA ARG A 228 -8.15 4.98 3.55
C ARG A 228 -8.17 6.25 2.69
N ASP A 229 -7.51 6.24 1.54
CA ASP A 229 -7.51 7.35 0.58
C ASP A 229 -8.89 7.58 -0.03
N ALA A 230 -9.67 6.53 -0.23
CA ALA A 230 -11.05 6.65 -0.71
C ALA A 230 -12.02 7.18 0.36
N GLY A 231 -11.59 7.31 1.62
CA GLY A 231 -12.35 7.93 2.71
C GLY A 231 -12.76 7.02 3.86
N ALA A 232 -12.37 5.74 3.86
CA ALA A 232 -12.58 4.85 5.00
C ALA A 232 -11.87 5.38 6.27
N ASN A 233 -12.44 5.17 7.44
CA ASN A 233 -11.78 5.47 8.72
C ASN A 233 -10.78 4.37 9.11
N ALA A 234 -10.08 4.56 10.23
CA ALA A 234 -9.01 3.64 10.67
C ALA A 234 -9.53 2.21 10.98
N VAL A 235 -10.73 2.10 11.53
CA VAL A 235 -11.37 0.81 11.82
C VAL A 235 -11.78 0.11 10.52
N GLN A 236 -12.44 0.82 9.61
CA GLN A 236 -12.85 0.29 8.31
C GLN A 236 -11.63 -0.13 7.47
N GLU A 237 -10.59 0.70 7.41
CA GLU A 237 -9.33 0.36 6.74
C GLU A 237 -8.80 -0.99 7.21
N MET A 238 -8.68 -1.21 8.53
CA MET A 238 -8.18 -2.47 9.08
C MET A 238 -9.14 -3.63 8.82
N ALA A 239 -10.44 -3.44 9.05
CA ALA A 239 -11.44 -4.49 8.90
C ALA A 239 -11.56 -4.98 7.45
N PHE A 240 -11.61 -4.07 6.48
CA PHE A 240 -11.66 -4.40 5.05
C PHE A 240 -10.39 -5.12 4.60
N THR A 241 -9.24 -4.65 5.06
CA THR A 241 -7.94 -5.29 4.75
C THR A 241 -7.85 -6.71 5.32
N LEU A 242 -8.33 -6.93 6.54
CA LEU A 242 -8.34 -8.28 7.12
C LEU A 242 -9.34 -9.20 6.40
N ALA A 243 -10.49 -8.66 5.95
CA ALA A 243 -11.47 -9.41 5.18
C ALA A 243 -10.93 -9.79 3.77
N ASP A 244 -10.19 -8.89 3.11
CA ASP A 244 -9.44 -9.22 1.89
C ASP A 244 -8.42 -10.33 2.16
N GLY A 245 -7.64 -10.20 3.22
CA GLY A 245 -6.66 -11.20 3.63
C GLY A 245 -7.27 -12.58 3.87
N VAL A 246 -8.43 -12.63 4.52
CA VAL A 246 -9.23 -13.87 4.72
C VAL A 246 -9.65 -14.45 3.37
N THR A 247 -10.16 -13.62 2.45
CA THR A 247 -10.59 -14.06 1.13
C THR A 247 -9.44 -14.66 0.33
N TYR A 248 -8.24 -14.06 0.36
CA TYR A 248 -7.06 -14.62 -0.31
C TYR A 248 -6.60 -15.94 0.32
N VAL A 249 -6.61 -16.03 1.65
CA VAL A 249 -6.26 -17.28 2.34
C VAL A 249 -7.26 -18.38 1.99
N ASP A 250 -8.56 -18.11 2.02
CA ASP A 250 -9.62 -19.06 1.65
C ASP A 250 -9.43 -19.52 0.18
N THR A 251 -9.10 -18.60 -0.73
CA THR A 251 -8.85 -18.92 -2.15
C THR A 251 -7.67 -19.88 -2.32
N VAL A 252 -6.56 -19.66 -1.64
CA VAL A 252 -5.38 -20.55 -1.72
C VAL A 252 -5.67 -21.92 -1.11
N LEU A 253 -6.33 -21.95 0.07
CA LEU A 253 -6.64 -23.20 0.77
C LEU A 253 -7.69 -24.05 0.02
N ALA A 254 -8.67 -23.41 -0.63
CA ALA A 254 -9.68 -24.13 -1.42
C ALA A 254 -9.08 -24.94 -2.58
N ARG A 255 -7.90 -24.57 -3.08
CA ARG A 255 -7.18 -25.33 -4.11
C ARG A 255 -6.56 -26.64 -3.59
N GLY A 256 -6.42 -26.79 -2.27
CA GLY A 256 -5.91 -28.00 -1.64
C GLY A 256 -4.43 -28.32 -1.91
N ARG A 257 -3.65 -27.35 -2.45
CA ARG A 257 -2.25 -27.55 -2.83
C ARG A 257 -1.25 -27.18 -1.73
N MET A 258 -1.67 -26.32 -0.79
CA MET A 258 -0.83 -25.80 0.28
C MET A 258 -1.55 -25.81 1.63
N THR A 259 -0.78 -25.87 2.71
CA THR A 259 -1.26 -25.60 4.07
C THR A 259 -1.02 -24.14 4.43
N ILE A 260 -1.75 -23.64 5.43
CA ILE A 260 -1.59 -22.25 5.91
C ILE A 260 -0.14 -21.94 6.33
N ASP A 261 0.55 -22.86 6.97
CA ASP A 261 1.94 -22.68 7.43
C ASP A 261 2.96 -22.56 6.29
N GLN A 262 2.63 -23.02 5.09
CA GLN A 262 3.51 -22.95 3.94
C GLN A 262 3.54 -21.58 3.25
N PHE A 263 2.43 -20.83 3.26
CA PHE A 263 2.33 -19.56 2.53
C PHE A 263 2.02 -18.34 3.42
N ALA A 264 1.29 -18.49 4.53
CA ALA A 264 0.96 -17.34 5.38
C ALA A 264 2.19 -16.55 5.89
N PRO A 265 3.39 -17.17 6.08
CA PRO A 265 4.61 -16.39 6.32
C PRO A 265 4.98 -15.37 5.24
N GLN A 266 4.42 -15.45 4.03
CA GLN A 266 4.63 -14.51 2.93
C GLN A 266 3.48 -13.54 2.70
N VAL A 267 2.41 -13.63 3.50
CA VAL A 267 1.34 -12.64 3.52
C VAL A 267 1.81 -11.45 4.33
N SER A 268 1.70 -10.27 3.75
CA SER A 268 1.99 -9.00 4.40
C SER A 268 0.86 -8.01 4.16
N PHE A 269 0.92 -6.84 4.82
CA PHE A 269 -0.13 -5.84 4.79
C PHE A 269 0.44 -4.45 4.52
N PHE A 270 -0.41 -3.52 4.09
CA PHE A 270 0.00 -2.17 3.79
C PHE A 270 -1.09 -1.15 4.14
N PHE A 271 -0.73 -0.11 4.88
CA PHE A 271 -1.67 0.87 5.43
C PHE A 271 -1.21 2.31 5.24
N TYR A 272 -2.13 3.25 5.43
CA TYR A 272 -1.80 4.63 5.76
C TYR A 272 -1.78 4.84 7.27
N THR A 273 -1.02 5.83 7.72
CA THR A 273 -1.07 6.38 9.09
C THR A 273 -1.42 7.84 8.99
N HIS A 274 -2.56 8.22 9.54
CA HIS A 274 -3.10 9.58 9.48
C HIS A 274 -3.11 10.25 10.85
N GLY A 275 -3.82 11.37 10.96
CA GLY A 275 -3.72 12.35 12.04
C GLY A 275 -4.14 11.93 13.44
N ASP A 276 -4.98 10.91 13.65
CA ASP A 276 -5.37 10.48 15.00
C ASP A 276 -4.32 9.54 15.60
N PHE A 277 -3.33 10.14 16.26
CA PHE A 277 -2.11 9.48 16.70
C PHE A 277 -2.31 8.19 17.49
N PHE A 278 -3.17 8.23 18.51
CA PHE A 278 -3.38 7.07 19.38
C PHE A 278 -4.29 6.03 18.74
N GLU A 279 -5.27 6.44 17.95
CA GLU A 279 -6.11 5.52 17.18
C GLU A 279 -5.30 4.74 16.15
N GLU A 280 -4.35 5.39 15.47
CA GLU A 280 -3.45 4.73 14.52
C GLU A 280 -2.56 3.67 15.21
N ILE A 281 -2.03 3.98 16.40
CA ILE A 281 -1.28 3.01 17.20
C ILE A 281 -2.18 1.83 17.60
N ALA A 282 -3.39 2.10 18.09
CA ALA A 282 -4.36 1.09 18.50
C ALA A 282 -4.79 0.21 17.31
N LYS A 283 -5.02 0.80 16.14
CA LYS A 283 -5.31 0.10 14.87
C LYS A 283 -4.28 -1.00 14.57
N TYR A 284 -2.99 -0.68 14.63
CA TYR A 284 -1.94 -1.67 14.35
C TYR A 284 -1.83 -2.74 15.43
N ARG A 285 -2.04 -2.39 16.69
CA ARG A 285 -2.02 -3.34 17.81
C ARG A 285 -3.21 -4.31 17.71
N ALA A 286 -4.40 -3.78 17.48
CA ALA A 286 -5.64 -4.53 17.30
C ALA A 286 -5.60 -5.43 16.06
N GLY A 287 -5.20 -4.89 14.91
CA GLY A 287 -5.07 -5.63 13.65
C GLY A 287 -4.09 -6.80 13.76
N ARG A 288 -2.96 -6.61 14.43
CA ARG A 288 -1.96 -7.66 14.66
C ARG A 288 -2.53 -8.78 15.52
N ARG A 289 -3.21 -8.45 16.62
CA ARG A 289 -3.88 -9.40 17.51
C ARG A 289 -4.97 -10.16 16.76
N ARG A 290 -5.82 -9.45 16.02
CA ARG A 290 -6.93 -10.04 15.29
C ARG A 290 -6.47 -10.99 14.18
N TRP A 291 -5.48 -10.59 13.37
CA TRP A 291 -4.92 -11.47 12.34
C TRP A 291 -4.31 -12.74 12.93
N ALA A 292 -3.52 -12.61 13.98
CA ALA A 292 -2.91 -13.76 14.65
C ALA A 292 -3.98 -14.76 15.13
N THR A 293 -5.05 -14.25 15.74
CA THR A 293 -6.20 -15.06 16.20
C THR A 293 -6.90 -15.75 15.03
N ILE A 294 -7.20 -15.01 13.93
CA ILE A 294 -7.80 -15.60 12.72
C ILE A 294 -6.95 -16.75 12.18
N VAL A 295 -5.66 -16.51 11.98
CA VAL A 295 -4.76 -17.51 11.39
C VAL A 295 -4.61 -18.75 12.28
N ARG A 296 -4.60 -18.55 13.59
CA ARG A 296 -4.49 -19.66 14.56
C ARG A 296 -5.79 -20.42 14.71
N GLU A 297 -6.91 -19.74 14.92
CA GLU A 297 -8.17 -20.35 15.31
C GLU A 297 -9.03 -20.79 14.11
N ARG A 298 -9.13 -19.95 13.06
CA ARG A 298 -9.93 -20.30 11.87
C ARG A 298 -9.18 -21.28 10.96
N TYR A 299 -7.85 -21.12 10.79
CA TYR A 299 -7.08 -21.90 9.84
C TYR A 299 -6.15 -22.95 10.47
N GLY A 300 -6.04 -22.99 11.80
CA GLY A 300 -5.30 -24.02 12.51
C GLY A 300 -3.77 -23.95 12.29
N ALA A 301 -3.21 -22.76 12.02
CA ALA A 301 -1.76 -22.61 11.82
C ALA A 301 -0.97 -23.09 13.03
N GLY A 302 0.05 -23.94 12.80
CA GLY A 302 0.92 -24.50 13.83
C GLY A 302 2.09 -23.56 14.20
N SER A 303 2.53 -22.71 13.27
CA SER A 303 3.71 -21.87 13.47
C SER A 303 3.36 -20.43 13.83
N ASP A 304 4.17 -19.84 14.71
CA ASP A 304 4.07 -18.43 15.04
C ASP A 304 4.35 -17.52 13.83
N LYS A 305 5.24 -17.97 12.92
CA LYS A 305 5.55 -17.22 11.71
C LYS A 305 4.35 -17.02 10.78
N ALA A 306 3.48 -18.02 10.69
CA ALA A 306 2.25 -17.93 9.90
C ALA A 306 1.26 -16.91 10.50
N ALA A 307 1.20 -16.83 11.83
CA ALA A 307 0.30 -15.93 12.55
C ALA A 307 0.82 -14.49 12.70
N MET A 308 2.08 -14.21 12.33
CA MET A 308 2.64 -12.86 12.42
C MET A 308 2.01 -11.91 11.41
N PHE A 309 1.51 -10.77 11.89
CA PHE A 309 1.02 -9.67 11.08
C PHE A 309 2.16 -8.72 10.74
N ARG A 310 2.75 -8.87 9.55
CA ARG A 310 3.83 -7.99 9.08
C ARG A 310 3.24 -6.96 8.13
N PHE A 311 3.54 -5.69 8.38
CA PHE A 311 2.99 -4.62 7.57
C PHE A 311 4.01 -3.54 7.26
N GLY A 312 3.78 -2.90 6.11
CA GLY A 312 4.35 -1.62 5.76
C GLY A 312 3.30 -0.52 5.89
N CYS A 313 3.74 0.72 5.97
CA CYS A 313 2.84 1.87 5.93
C CYS A 313 3.44 3.09 5.24
N VAL A 314 2.56 4.01 4.94
CA VAL A 314 2.86 5.39 4.55
C VAL A 314 2.45 6.32 5.67
N ALA A 315 3.33 7.25 6.04
CA ALA A 315 2.95 8.44 6.78
C ALA A 315 2.70 9.56 5.76
N GLY A 316 1.47 10.01 5.64
CA GLY A 316 1.03 10.97 4.61
C GLY A 316 -0.23 10.54 3.86
N GLY A 317 -0.30 10.85 2.57
CA GLY A 317 -1.48 10.60 1.73
C GLY A 317 -2.59 11.63 1.96
N ALA A 318 -3.84 11.20 2.10
CA ALA A 318 -5.00 12.07 2.27
C ALA A 318 -4.98 12.94 3.55
N SER A 319 -4.02 12.73 4.46
CA SER A 319 -3.79 13.59 5.63
C SER A 319 -2.99 14.86 5.33
N LEU A 320 -2.47 15.01 4.10
CA LEU A 320 -1.67 16.15 3.69
C LEU A 320 -2.52 17.18 2.95
N TYR A 321 -2.29 18.44 3.23
CA TYR A 321 -3.10 19.53 2.71
C TYR A 321 -2.28 20.53 1.93
N ALA A 322 -2.87 21.10 0.87
CA ALA A 322 -2.26 22.13 0.06
C ALA A 322 -2.07 23.47 0.79
N PRO A 323 -3.08 23.98 1.55
CA PRO A 323 -2.88 25.18 2.35
C PRO A 323 -1.81 24.99 3.43
N GLN A 324 -0.94 26.01 3.59
CA GLN A 324 0.18 25.99 4.54
C GLN A 324 1.01 24.71 4.43
N ALA A 325 1.37 24.32 3.20
CA ALA A 325 1.92 23.00 2.87
C ALA A 325 3.16 22.59 3.69
N ARG A 326 3.95 23.53 4.19
CA ARG A 326 5.10 23.23 5.06
C ARG A 326 4.68 22.57 6.38
N ASN A 327 3.45 22.76 6.85
CA ASN A 327 2.91 22.08 8.02
C ASN A 327 2.83 20.55 7.79
N ASN A 328 2.79 20.09 6.55
CA ASN A 328 2.80 18.65 6.22
C ASN A 328 4.07 17.95 6.74
N THR A 329 5.21 18.64 6.82
CA THR A 329 6.42 18.09 7.45
C THR A 329 6.18 17.66 8.90
N VAL A 330 5.42 18.46 9.64
CA VAL A 330 5.07 18.15 11.04
C VAL A 330 4.07 17.00 11.08
N ARG A 331 3.05 16.99 10.21
CA ARG A 331 2.07 15.88 10.12
C ARG A 331 2.77 14.56 9.86
N ILE A 332 3.60 14.49 8.83
CA ILE A 332 4.38 13.32 8.46
C ILE A 332 5.25 12.83 9.62
N ALA A 333 5.87 13.74 10.37
CA ALA A 333 6.76 13.37 11.47
C ALA A 333 6.03 12.62 12.60
N TYR A 334 4.86 13.08 13.04
CA TYR A 334 4.13 12.38 14.10
C TYR A 334 3.36 11.16 13.58
N GLU A 335 2.90 11.15 12.33
CA GLU A 335 2.31 9.97 11.69
C GLU A 335 3.33 8.85 11.54
N ALA A 336 4.56 9.19 11.13
CA ALA A 336 5.68 8.25 11.13
C ALA A 336 6.02 7.74 12.54
N LEU A 337 5.94 8.60 13.56
CA LEU A 337 6.13 8.19 14.96
C LEU A 337 5.01 7.23 15.41
N ALA A 338 3.75 7.49 15.05
CA ALA A 338 2.63 6.58 15.34
C ALA A 338 2.84 5.21 14.68
N SER A 339 3.31 5.19 13.43
CA SER A 339 3.66 3.95 12.71
C SER A 339 4.72 3.13 13.44
N VAL A 340 5.78 3.80 13.91
CA VAL A 340 6.89 3.16 14.64
C VAL A 340 6.39 2.62 15.98
N LEU A 341 5.62 3.40 16.75
CA LEU A 341 5.01 2.96 18.01
C LEU A 341 3.96 1.85 17.78
N GLY A 342 3.31 1.83 16.64
CA GLY A 342 2.44 0.75 16.18
C GLY A 342 3.18 -0.53 15.77
N GLY A 343 4.50 -0.50 15.60
CA GLY A 343 5.34 -1.68 15.35
C GLY A 343 5.49 -2.05 13.87
N VAL A 344 5.61 -1.08 12.97
CA VAL A 344 5.79 -1.25 11.51
C VAL A 344 7.10 -1.97 11.15
N GLN A 345 7.11 -2.75 10.06
CA GLN A 345 8.31 -3.42 9.55
C GLN A 345 8.94 -2.71 8.35
N SER A 346 8.16 -1.89 7.64
CA SER A 346 8.64 -1.11 6.49
C SER A 346 7.82 0.17 6.40
N MET A 347 8.47 1.29 6.16
CA MET A 347 7.78 2.57 6.10
C MET A 347 8.34 3.42 4.96
N PHE A 348 7.48 4.18 4.31
CA PHE A 348 7.89 5.38 3.63
C PHE A 348 7.11 6.60 4.15
N THR A 349 7.74 7.74 4.09
CA THR A 349 7.18 9.02 4.44
C THR A 349 6.88 9.79 3.17
N ALA A 350 5.67 10.30 3.03
CA ALA A 350 5.32 11.20 1.95
C ALA A 350 6.19 12.45 2.00
N ALA A 351 6.31 13.15 0.89
CA ALA A 351 6.95 14.44 0.86
C ALA A 351 5.93 15.55 1.18
N TRP A 352 6.37 16.63 1.80
CA TRP A 352 5.47 17.73 2.22
C TRP A 352 4.72 18.38 1.05
N ASP A 353 5.29 18.30 -0.17
CA ASP A 353 4.80 18.84 -1.43
C ASP A 353 3.89 17.86 -2.22
N GLU A 354 3.63 16.66 -1.67
CA GLU A 354 2.79 15.62 -2.30
C GLU A 354 1.41 16.12 -2.80
N PRO A 355 0.70 17.04 -2.10
CA PRO A 355 -0.58 17.56 -2.60
C PRO A 355 -0.49 18.33 -3.93
N PHE A 356 0.71 18.66 -4.42
CA PHE A 356 0.92 19.47 -5.61
C PHE A 356 1.56 18.73 -6.76
N ALA A 357 2.57 17.88 -6.49
CA ALA A 357 3.38 17.25 -7.53
C ALA A 357 4.19 16.06 -6.99
N LEU A 358 4.87 15.37 -7.92
CA LEU A 358 5.89 14.40 -7.57
C LEU A 358 7.02 15.06 -6.77
N PRO A 359 7.58 14.38 -5.75
CA PRO A 359 8.58 14.98 -4.87
C PRO A 359 9.85 15.41 -5.60
N SER A 360 10.33 16.61 -5.26
CA SER A 360 11.67 17.05 -5.62
C SER A 360 12.74 16.18 -4.91
N GLU A 361 14.02 16.32 -5.29
CA GLU A 361 15.10 15.65 -4.55
C GLU A 361 15.23 16.17 -3.12
N GLU A 362 14.99 17.46 -2.91
CA GLU A 362 15.02 18.08 -1.58
C GLU A 362 13.91 17.52 -0.70
N SER A 363 12.65 17.54 -1.16
CA SER A 363 11.51 17.08 -0.39
C SER A 363 11.55 15.57 -0.12
N ALA A 364 11.97 14.76 -1.10
CA ALA A 364 12.18 13.32 -0.94
C ALA A 364 13.31 13.02 0.07
N THR A 365 14.39 13.81 0.05
CA THR A 365 15.47 13.68 1.03
C THR A 365 14.98 14.03 2.43
N LEU A 366 14.25 15.15 2.60
CA LEU A 366 13.66 15.54 3.89
C LEU A 366 12.72 14.48 4.43
N ALA A 367 11.88 13.89 3.59
CA ALA A 367 11.01 12.79 3.95
C ALA A 367 11.80 11.58 4.47
N LEU A 368 12.90 11.20 3.82
CA LEU A 368 13.78 10.13 4.30
C LEU A 368 14.47 10.51 5.62
N ARG A 369 14.92 11.77 5.78
CA ARG A 369 15.53 12.27 7.04
C ARG A 369 14.56 12.17 8.21
N THR A 370 13.27 12.38 8.01
CA THR A 370 12.25 12.19 9.05
C THR A 370 12.35 10.78 9.67
N GLN A 371 12.42 9.74 8.85
CA GLN A 371 12.59 8.36 9.34
C GLN A 371 13.93 8.16 10.05
N GLN A 372 15.01 8.73 9.53
CA GLN A 372 16.36 8.60 10.12
C GLN A 372 16.45 9.31 11.47
N ILE A 373 15.83 10.48 11.63
CA ILE A 373 15.71 11.19 12.91
C ILE A 373 14.97 10.31 13.93
N LEU A 374 13.82 9.74 13.54
CA LEU A 374 13.08 8.81 14.41
C LEU A 374 13.94 7.61 14.83
N ALA A 375 14.67 7.01 13.90
CA ALA A 375 15.48 5.83 14.16
C ALA A 375 16.67 6.11 15.10
N HIS A 376 17.32 7.27 14.96
CA HIS A 376 18.64 7.51 15.57
C HIS A 376 18.62 8.53 16.71
N GLU A 377 17.74 9.53 16.70
CA GLU A 377 17.77 10.63 17.68
C GLU A 377 16.74 10.48 18.79
N THR A 378 15.52 10.00 18.49
CA THR A 378 14.39 10.02 19.45
C THR A 378 14.48 8.98 20.56
N GLY A 379 15.26 7.91 20.35
CA GLY A 379 15.34 6.78 21.27
C GLY A 379 14.17 5.79 21.17
N VAL A 380 13.20 6.01 20.29
CA VAL A 380 12.00 5.17 20.13
C VAL A 380 12.32 3.71 19.78
N ALA A 381 13.46 3.47 19.13
CA ALA A 381 13.93 2.12 18.77
C ALA A 381 14.66 1.38 19.89
N ARG A 382 14.86 2.00 21.06
CA ARG A 382 15.66 1.43 22.17
C ARG A 382 14.91 0.46 23.06
N VAL A 383 13.59 0.49 23.04
CA VAL A 383 12.70 -0.35 23.85
C VAL A 383 11.63 -0.96 22.96
N ALA A 384 11.33 -2.25 23.17
CA ALA A 384 10.21 -2.89 22.50
C ALA A 384 8.89 -2.45 23.15
N ASP A 385 7.94 -1.96 22.33
CA ASP A 385 6.62 -1.49 22.77
C ASP A 385 6.65 -0.57 24.00
N PRO A 386 7.19 0.65 23.87
CA PRO A 386 7.32 1.57 25.03
C PRO A 386 5.96 2.04 25.59
N LEU A 387 4.86 1.88 24.86
CA LEU A 387 3.51 2.22 25.29
C LEU A 387 2.75 1.04 25.95
N GLY A 388 3.34 -0.16 25.94
CA GLY A 388 2.72 -1.35 26.51
C GLY A 388 2.43 -1.19 28.00
N GLY A 389 1.19 -1.48 28.40
CA GLY A 389 0.70 -1.31 29.76
C GLY A 389 0.09 0.07 30.07
N SER A 390 0.10 1.03 29.12
CA SER A 390 -0.69 2.25 29.23
C SER A 390 -2.18 1.91 29.30
N TYR A 391 -2.86 2.32 30.35
CA TYR A 391 -4.30 2.05 30.51
C TYR A 391 -5.12 2.54 29.31
N PHE A 392 -4.81 3.72 28.80
CA PHE A 392 -5.49 4.28 27.63
C PHE A 392 -5.19 3.49 26.36
N VAL A 393 -3.92 3.21 26.07
CA VAL A 393 -3.54 2.53 24.82
C VAL A 393 -4.08 1.09 24.78
N GLU A 394 -4.06 0.37 25.90
CA GLU A 394 -4.62 -0.98 25.98
C GLU A 394 -6.16 -0.96 25.82
N ALA A 395 -6.86 -0.07 26.53
CA ALA A 395 -8.31 0.08 26.42
C ALA A 395 -8.73 0.49 25.00
N LEU A 396 -8.01 1.42 24.37
CA LEU A 396 -8.30 1.84 23.00
C LEU A 396 -8.00 0.71 22.00
N THR A 397 -6.96 -0.10 22.24
CA THR A 397 -6.67 -1.29 21.43
C THR A 397 -7.81 -2.30 21.49
N ASP A 398 -8.36 -2.55 22.69
CA ASP A 398 -9.49 -3.47 22.87
C ASP A 398 -10.76 -2.96 22.17
N ALA A 399 -11.11 -1.69 22.37
CA ALA A 399 -12.26 -1.08 21.71
C ALA A 399 -12.12 -1.02 20.18
N THR A 400 -10.91 -0.78 19.67
CA THR A 400 -10.63 -0.79 18.23
C THR A 400 -10.80 -2.21 17.65
N GLU A 401 -10.31 -3.25 18.34
CA GLU A 401 -10.51 -4.63 17.89
C GLU A 401 -11.98 -5.03 17.87
N GLU A 402 -12.76 -4.66 18.91
CA GLU A 402 -14.21 -4.92 18.95
C GLU A 402 -14.90 -4.32 17.71
N ARG A 403 -14.60 -3.07 17.38
CA ARG A 403 -15.16 -2.40 16.19
C ARG A 403 -14.71 -3.05 14.87
N ILE A 404 -13.45 -3.48 14.76
CA ILE A 404 -12.95 -4.22 13.60
C ILE A 404 -13.73 -5.53 13.43
N VAL A 405 -13.95 -6.27 14.52
CA VAL A 405 -14.72 -7.53 14.50
C VAL A 405 -16.16 -7.29 14.05
N GLU A 406 -16.82 -6.24 14.54
CA GLU A 406 -18.19 -5.88 14.13
C GLU A 406 -18.27 -5.61 12.61
N VAL A 407 -17.35 -4.81 12.07
CA VAL A 407 -17.32 -4.50 10.62
C VAL A 407 -17.02 -5.75 9.79
N MET A 408 -16.11 -6.61 10.24
CA MET A 408 -15.83 -7.88 9.55
C MET A 408 -17.04 -8.82 9.57
N ALA A 409 -17.77 -8.89 10.70
CA ALA A 409 -18.98 -9.72 10.83
C ALA A 409 -20.12 -9.20 9.93
N ASP A 410 -20.26 -7.88 9.77
CA ASP A 410 -21.21 -7.27 8.86
C ASP A 410 -20.93 -7.65 7.40
N LEU A 411 -19.67 -7.57 6.95
CA LEU A 411 -19.25 -8.01 5.62
C LEU A 411 -19.50 -9.51 5.40
N GLU A 412 -19.23 -10.35 6.41
CA GLU A 412 -19.48 -11.80 6.32
C GLU A 412 -20.98 -12.10 6.22
N ALA A 413 -21.81 -11.37 6.98
CA ALA A 413 -23.28 -11.49 6.92
C ALA A 413 -23.83 -11.00 5.56
N HIS A 414 -23.19 -10.04 4.90
CA HIS A 414 -23.53 -9.58 3.56
C HIS A 414 -23.19 -10.60 2.44
N GLY A 415 -22.41 -11.62 2.75
CA GLY A 415 -21.97 -12.66 1.81
C GLY A 415 -20.48 -12.63 1.49
N GLY A 416 -19.70 -11.89 2.26
CA GLY A 416 -18.25 -11.78 2.15
C GLY A 416 -17.78 -10.68 1.18
N MET A 417 -16.46 -10.52 1.10
CA MET A 417 -15.83 -9.38 0.43
C MET A 417 -16.13 -9.32 -1.08
N VAL A 418 -16.06 -10.45 -1.78
CA VAL A 418 -16.34 -10.49 -3.23
C VAL A 418 -17.78 -10.03 -3.52
N ARG A 419 -18.75 -10.54 -2.76
CA ARG A 419 -20.15 -10.17 -2.93
C ARG A 419 -20.38 -8.68 -2.63
N ALA A 420 -19.81 -8.18 -1.54
CA ALA A 420 -19.91 -6.78 -1.15
C ALA A 420 -19.32 -5.82 -2.18
N ILE A 421 -18.29 -6.25 -2.92
CA ILE A 421 -17.70 -5.51 -4.05
C ILE A 421 -18.63 -5.56 -5.27
N GLU A 422 -19.13 -6.73 -5.63
CA GLU A 422 -19.93 -6.94 -6.86
C GLU A 422 -21.26 -6.19 -6.83
N ASP A 423 -21.88 -6.02 -5.66
CA ASP A 423 -23.15 -5.29 -5.52
C ASP A 423 -23.01 -3.85 -5.03
N GLY A 424 -21.76 -3.36 -4.83
CA GLY A 424 -21.47 -1.98 -4.46
C GLY A 424 -21.63 -1.65 -2.98
N TYR A 425 -21.90 -2.64 -2.12
CA TYR A 425 -22.10 -2.44 -0.69
C TYR A 425 -20.84 -1.84 -0.02
N LEU A 426 -19.66 -2.39 -0.34
CA LEU A 426 -18.40 -1.91 0.22
C LEU A 426 -18.09 -0.46 -0.22
N GLN A 427 -18.33 -0.14 -1.48
CA GLN A 427 -18.15 1.21 -2.02
C GLN A 427 -19.10 2.20 -1.33
N GLY A 428 -20.35 1.77 -1.03
CA GLY A 428 -21.31 2.56 -0.26
C GLY A 428 -20.81 2.90 1.14
N LEU A 429 -20.30 1.92 1.89
CA LEU A 429 -19.73 2.14 3.24
C LEU A 429 -18.56 3.15 3.23
N ILE A 430 -17.70 3.08 2.21
CA ILE A 430 -16.57 4.01 2.05
C ILE A 430 -17.08 5.42 1.72
N ALA A 431 -18.04 5.54 0.81
CA ALA A 431 -18.61 6.82 0.39
C ALA A 431 -19.33 7.53 1.54
N ASP A 432 -20.11 6.81 2.33
CA ASP A 432 -20.80 7.35 3.50
C ASP A 432 -19.83 7.92 4.55
N GLU A 433 -18.73 7.20 4.80
CA GLU A 433 -17.70 7.65 5.73
C GLU A 433 -16.92 8.87 5.20
N ALA A 434 -16.58 8.86 3.90
CA ALA A 434 -15.96 10.02 3.25
C ALA A 434 -16.84 11.26 3.35
N TYR A 435 -18.14 11.11 3.11
CA TYR A 435 -19.10 12.20 3.21
C TYR A 435 -19.24 12.72 4.64
N ARG A 436 -19.33 11.83 5.64
CA ARG A 436 -19.35 12.19 7.05
C ARG A 436 -18.12 13.01 7.44
N THR A 437 -16.94 12.53 7.06
CA THR A 437 -15.67 13.23 7.33
C THR A 437 -15.63 14.61 6.67
N HIS A 438 -16.09 14.72 5.43
CA HIS A 438 -16.18 16.01 4.73
C HIS A 438 -17.10 16.99 5.47
N GLN A 439 -18.29 16.55 5.89
CA GLN A 439 -19.22 17.37 6.67
C GLN A 439 -18.61 17.85 8.00
N GLU A 440 -17.87 16.99 8.70
CA GLU A 440 -17.19 17.35 9.95
C GLU A 440 -16.12 18.43 9.74
N VAL A 441 -15.37 18.35 8.64
CA VAL A 441 -14.37 19.38 8.27
C VAL A 441 -15.06 20.69 7.91
N GLU A 442 -16.12 20.67 7.09
CA GLU A 442 -16.88 21.86 6.72
C GLU A 442 -17.53 22.53 7.94
N ALA A 443 -18.14 21.75 8.83
CA ALA A 443 -18.74 22.25 10.06
C ALA A 443 -17.71 22.73 11.10
N GLY A 444 -16.40 22.44 10.88
CA GLY A 444 -15.32 22.77 11.81
C GLY A 444 -15.30 21.93 13.08
N THR A 445 -16.08 20.84 13.16
CA THR A 445 -16.06 19.87 14.27
C THR A 445 -14.84 18.97 14.20
N ARG A 446 -14.29 18.74 12.99
CA ARG A 446 -12.97 18.16 12.78
C ARG A 446 -11.98 19.27 12.40
N PRO A 447 -11.15 19.76 13.33
CA PRO A 447 -10.23 20.86 13.05
C PRO A 447 -9.05 20.39 12.19
N VAL A 448 -8.75 21.18 11.15
CA VAL A 448 -7.57 21.00 10.29
C VAL A 448 -6.86 22.33 10.18
N VAL A 449 -5.64 22.40 10.73
CA VAL A 449 -4.81 23.61 10.73
C VAL A 449 -4.45 24.01 9.30
N GLY A 450 -4.68 25.28 8.97
CA GLY A 450 -4.48 25.85 7.64
C GLY A 450 -5.64 25.64 6.68
N VAL A 451 -6.61 24.74 6.99
CA VAL A 451 -7.78 24.47 6.14
C VAL A 451 -9.05 25.12 6.70
N ASN A 452 -9.43 24.76 7.93
CA ASN A 452 -10.61 25.31 8.60
C ASN A 452 -10.30 25.95 9.97
N ARG A 453 -9.03 25.92 10.40
CA ARG A 453 -8.50 26.58 11.60
C ARG A 453 -7.17 27.24 11.28
N PHE A 454 -6.92 28.41 11.88
CA PHE A 454 -5.69 29.18 11.69
C PHE A 454 -5.36 29.41 10.20
N VAL A 455 -6.40 29.69 9.43
CA VAL A 455 -6.30 29.94 7.98
C VAL A 455 -5.61 31.31 7.78
N ASP A 456 -4.63 31.35 6.88
CA ASP A 456 -4.04 32.60 6.41
C ASP A 456 -4.62 32.93 5.04
N ALA A 457 -5.48 33.93 4.99
CA ALA A 457 -6.13 34.36 3.75
C ALA A 457 -5.19 35.07 2.78
N ASP A 458 -4.04 35.54 3.26
CA ASP A 458 -3.04 36.28 2.49
C ASP A 458 -1.81 35.40 2.15
N GLU A 459 -1.86 34.09 2.45
CA GLU A 459 -0.77 33.17 2.14
C GLU A 459 -0.53 33.11 0.62
N PRO A 460 0.68 33.46 0.15
CA PRO A 460 0.99 33.30 -1.26
C PRO A 460 1.03 31.81 -1.63
N PRO A 461 0.68 31.43 -2.87
CA PRO A 461 0.88 30.07 -3.34
C PRO A 461 2.33 29.65 -3.05
N PRO A 462 2.55 28.43 -2.53
CA PRO A 462 3.89 27.97 -2.24
C PRO A 462 4.71 27.89 -3.53
N ASP A 463 5.94 28.40 -3.47
CA ASP A 463 6.93 28.23 -4.55
C ASP A 463 7.41 26.77 -4.52
N ILE A 464 6.79 25.95 -5.37
CA ILE A 464 7.07 24.52 -5.47
C ILE A 464 7.70 24.27 -6.83
N ALA A 465 8.92 23.74 -6.82
CA ALA A 465 9.52 23.21 -8.03
C ALA A 465 8.72 21.95 -8.45
N THR A 466 7.78 22.14 -9.35
CA THR A 466 7.05 21.01 -9.95
C THR A 466 8.00 20.22 -10.82
N TYR A 467 7.99 18.90 -10.68
CA TYR A 467 8.70 18.03 -11.61
C TYR A 467 7.98 18.10 -12.96
N GLU A 468 8.61 18.75 -13.94
CA GLU A 468 8.13 18.72 -15.31
C GLU A 468 8.54 17.37 -15.93
N LEU A 469 7.53 16.59 -16.33
CA LEU A 469 7.77 15.40 -17.14
C LEU A 469 8.48 15.81 -18.43
N ASP A 470 9.67 15.27 -18.65
CA ASP A 470 10.34 15.46 -19.93
C ASP A 470 9.54 14.75 -21.04
N ALA A 471 8.96 15.54 -21.95
CA ALA A 471 8.25 15.00 -23.13
C ALA A 471 9.11 14.02 -23.94
N LYS A 472 10.45 14.10 -23.82
CA LYS A 472 11.39 13.14 -24.41
C LYS A 472 11.35 11.78 -23.73
N GLY A 473 10.95 11.70 -22.46
CA GLY A 473 10.87 10.43 -21.74
C GLY A 473 9.94 9.42 -22.43
N ARG A 474 8.75 9.87 -22.81
CA ARG A 474 7.82 9.04 -23.59
C ARG A 474 8.42 8.60 -24.92
N GLU A 475 9.09 9.50 -25.65
CA GLU A 475 9.74 9.15 -26.92
C GLU A 475 10.83 8.08 -26.75
N VAL A 476 11.61 8.15 -25.67
CA VAL A 476 12.62 7.14 -25.32
C VAL A 476 11.95 5.79 -25.07
N GLN A 477 10.86 5.75 -24.30
CA GLN A 477 10.11 4.52 -24.02
C GLN A 477 9.55 3.90 -25.31
N LEU A 478 8.89 4.69 -26.15
CA LEU A 478 8.34 4.22 -27.44
C LEU A 478 9.43 3.66 -28.36
N LYS A 479 10.60 4.30 -28.42
CA LYS A 479 11.74 3.83 -29.22
C LYS A 479 12.26 2.48 -28.70
N ARG A 480 12.35 2.32 -27.36
CA ARG A 480 12.75 1.05 -26.75
C ARG A 480 11.76 -0.06 -27.09
N LEU A 481 10.47 0.18 -26.87
CA LEU A 481 9.41 -0.78 -27.18
C LEU A 481 9.44 -1.20 -28.65
N ALA A 482 9.52 -0.22 -29.57
CA ALA A 482 9.60 -0.50 -31.01
C ALA A 482 10.83 -1.34 -31.38
N ARG A 483 11.98 -1.05 -30.76
CA ARG A 483 13.21 -1.84 -30.96
C ARG A 483 13.02 -3.28 -30.47
N VAL A 484 12.49 -3.48 -29.26
CA VAL A 484 12.23 -4.82 -28.70
C VAL A 484 11.28 -5.60 -29.61
N LYS A 485 10.16 -4.98 -30.03
CA LYS A 485 9.19 -5.61 -30.94
C LYS A 485 9.82 -6.01 -32.29
N ALA A 486 10.83 -5.26 -32.77
CA ALA A 486 11.51 -5.53 -34.04
C ALA A 486 12.61 -6.62 -33.93
N GLU A 487 13.31 -6.69 -32.78
CA GLU A 487 14.49 -7.56 -32.61
C GLU A 487 14.14 -8.94 -32.01
N ARG A 488 13.02 -9.08 -31.28
CA ARG A 488 12.59 -10.34 -30.66
C ARG A 488 12.12 -11.37 -31.70
N ASP A 489 12.15 -12.66 -31.32
CA ASP A 489 11.62 -13.75 -32.17
C ASP A 489 10.07 -13.78 -32.14
N PRO A 490 9.37 -13.40 -33.24
CA PRO A 490 7.93 -13.39 -33.26
C PRO A 490 7.28 -14.79 -33.15
N ALA A 491 8.01 -15.86 -33.51
CA ALA A 491 7.51 -17.22 -33.38
C ALA A 491 7.55 -17.68 -31.91
N ALA A 492 8.63 -17.37 -31.21
CA ALA A 492 8.72 -17.60 -29.76
C ALA A 492 7.63 -16.86 -29.00
N VAL A 493 7.41 -15.56 -29.29
CA VAL A 493 6.34 -14.76 -28.66
C VAL A 493 4.97 -15.43 -28.85
N ARG A 494 4.58 -15.75 -30.08
CA ARG A 494 3.30 -16.42 -30.34
C ARG A 494 3.17 -17.76 -29.63
N ALA A 495 4.27 -18.55 -29.57
CA ALA A 495 4.24 -19.84 -28.88
C ALA A 495 4.03 -19.65 -27.37
N ARG A 496 4.73 -18.71 -26.72
CA ARG A 496 4.61 -18.49 -25.27
C ARG A 496 3.24 -17.92 -24.90
N LEU A 497 2.68 -16.98 -25.67
CA LEU A 497 1.32 -16.49 -25.47
C LEU A 497 0.27 -17.59 -25.61
N ALA A 498 0.42 -18.49 -26.59
CA ALA A 498 -0.47 -19.64 -26.76
C ALA A 498 -0.32 -20.67 -25.60
N ASP A 499 0.89 -20.86 -25.07
CA ASP A 499 1.13 -21.70 -23.90
C ASP A 499 0.44 -21.09 -22.65
N LEU A 500 0.55 -19.77 -22.47
CA LEU A 500 -0.10 -19.03 -21.38
C LEU A 500 -1.63 -19.13 -21.47
N ALA A 501 -2.22 -18.91 -22.65
CA ALA A 501 -3.66 -19.01 -22.85
C ALA A 501 -4.18 -20.41 -22.52
N ARG A 502 -3.50 -21.48 -22.96
CA ARG A 502 -3.85 -22.87 -22.61
C ARG A 502 -3.76 -23.13 -21.10
N ALA A 503 -2.73 -22.63 -20.43
CA ALA A 503 -2.62 -22.74 -18.99
C ALA A 503 -3.76 -21.98 -18.27
N ALA A 504 -4.20 -20.84 -18.84
CA ALA A 504 -5.30 -20.05 -18.32
C ALA A 504 -6.69 -20.72 -18.48
N GLU A 505 -6.88 -21.56 -19.52
CA GLU A 505 -8.09 -22.37 -19.70
C GLU A 505 -8.15 -23.55 -18.70
N GLY A 506 -7.00 -24.05 -18.24
CA GLY A 506 -6.88 -25.17 -17.29
C GLY A 506 -6.67 -24.69 -15.85
N ASP A 507 -6.12 -25.58 -15.00
CA ASP A 507 -5.81 -25.33 -13.58
C ASP A 507 -4.30 -25.17 -13.28
N ASP A 508 -3.46 -25.12 -14.32
CA ASP A 508 -2.03 -25.01 -14.17
C ASP A 508 -1.63 -23.65 -13.55
N ASN A 509 -0.53 -23.64 -12.82
CA ASN A 509 0.01 -22.38 -12.27
C ASN A 509 0.60 -21.52 -13.39
N LEU A 510 0.12 -20.28 -13.47
CA LEU A 510 0.46 -19.36 -14.58
C LEU A 510 1.84 -18.70 -14.45
N MET A 511 2.47 -18.73 -13.28
CA MET A 511 3.74 -18.02 -13.08
C MET A 511 4.90 -18.56 -13.94
N GLY A 512 4.96 -19.88 -14.17
CA GLY A 512 5.94 -20.47 -15.10
C GLY A 512 5.77 -19.95 -16.52
N PRO A 513 4.59 -20.10 -17.15
CA PRO A 513 4.28 -19.50 -18.44
C PRO A 513 4.51 -17.99 -18.53
N LEU A 514 4.24 -17.22 -17.47
CA LEU A 514 4.52 -15.78 -17.43
C LEU A 514 6.04 -15.48 -17.46
N VAL A 515 6.86 -16.25 -16.74
CA VAL A 515 8.32 -16.11 -16.81
C VAL A 515 8.83 -16.49 -18.21
N ASP A 516 8.24 -17.49 -18.86
CA ASP A 516 8.57 -17.84 -20.24
C ASP A 516 8.18 -16.73 -21.24
N CYS A 517 7.02 -16.08 -21.05
CA CYS A 517 6.62 -14.90 -21.80
C CYS A 517 7.60 -13.74 -21.59
N ALA A 518 8.03 -13.49 -20.35
CA ALA A 518 9.04 -12.49 -20.04
C ALA A 518 10.34 -12.72 -20.81
N ASN A 519 10.87 -13.95 -20.77
CA ASN A 519 12.10 -14.33 -21.48
C ASN A 519 11.98 -14.27 -23.01
N ALA A 520 10.76 -14.40 -23.55
CA ALA A 520 10.50 -14.19 -24.98
C ALA A 520 10.27 -12.72 -25.34
N TYR A 521 10.38 -11.79 -24.38
CA TYR A 521 10.07 -10.37 -24.54
C TYR A 521 8.64 -10.09 -25.01
N CYS A 522 7.66 -10.89 -24.55
CA CYS A 522 6.25 -10.52 -24.66
C CYS A 522 6.01 -9.23 -23.89
N THR A 523 5.15 -8.36 -24.42
CA THR A 523 4.82 -7.11 -23.76
C THR A 523 3.75 -7.31 -22.69
N VAL A 524 3.62 -6.34 -21.77
CA VAL A 524 2.52 -6.31 -20.80
C VAL A 524 1.17 -6.37 -21.50
N GLY A 525 0.97 -5.57 -22.57
CA GLY A 525 -0.28 -5.55 -23.34
C GLY A 525 -0.58 -6.88 -24.05
N GLU A 526 0.42 -7.53 -24.66
CA GLU A 526 0.25 -8.85 -25.30
C GLU A 526 -0.14 -9.94 -24.30
N ILE A 527 0.52 -9.98 -23.14
CA ILE A 527 0.21 -10.95 -22.07
C ILE A 527 -1.21 -10.69 -21.53
N THR A 528 -1.53 -9.43 -21.27
CA THR A 528 -2.85 -9.02 -20.78
C THR A 528 -3.94 -9.35 -21.78
N GLY A 529 -3.71 -9.08 -23.08
CA GLY A 529 -4.62 -9.40 -24.17
C GLY A 529 -4.90 -10.91 -24.26
N ALA A 530 -3.84 -11.74 -24.21
CA ALA A 530 -3.99 -13.20 -24.25
C ALA A 530 -4.86 -13.74 -23.08
N LEU A 531 -4.71 -13.15 -21.90
CA LEU A 531 -5.53 -13.53 -20.73
C LEU A 531 -6.96 -12.96 -20.84
N LYS A 532 -7.16 -11.76 -21.45
CA LYS A 532 -8.49 -11.19 -21.70
C LYS A 532 -9.30 -12.06 -22.67
N GLU A 533 -8.67 -12.66 -23.68
CA GLU A 533 -9.34 -13.58 -24.60
C GLU A 533 -9.93 -14.81 -23.89
N VAL A 534 -9.28 -15.27 -22.79
CA VAL A 534 -9.74 -16.42 -22.02
C VAL A 534 -10.75 -16.04 -20.93
N TRP A 535 -10.49 -14.93 -20.20
CA TRP A 535 -11.22 -14.58 -18.97
C TRP A 535 -12.25 -13.45 -19.13
N GLY A 536 -12.18 -12.71 -20.24
CA GLY A 536 -12.95 -11.48 -20.43
C GLY A 536 -12.39 -10.31 -19.60
N GLU A 537 -13.14 -9.21 -19.63
CA GLU A 537 -12.83 -7.99 -18.87
C GLU A 537 -13.86 -7.75 -17.78
N PHE A 538 -13.42 -7.16 -16.67
CA PHE A 538 -14.34 -6.72 -15.62
C PHE A 538 -15.15 -5.52 -16.08
N GLN A 539 -16.45 -5.58 -15.83
CA GLN A 539 -17.36 -4.46 -16.04
C GLN A 539 -17.83 -3.95 -14.68
N GLN A 540 -17.48 -2.71 -14.36
CA GLN A 540 -17.89 -2.12 -13.09
C GLN A 540 -19.42 -2.01 -13.04
N PRO A 541 -20.08 -2.53 -11.99
CA PRO A 541 -21.51 -2.36 -11.82
C PRO A 541 -21.85 -0.87 -11.65
N VAL A 542 -22.88 -0.42 -12.35
CA VAL A 542 -23.41 0.94 -12.17
C VAL A 542 -24.29 0.91 -10.92
N VAL A 543 -23.78 1.51 -9.84
CA VAL A 543 -24.55 1.69 -8.60
C VAL A 543 -25.21 3.07 -8.67
N PHE A 544 -26.56 3.11 -8.59
CA PHE A 544 -27.35 4.35 -8.58
C PHE A 544 -27.71 4.73 -7.15
#